data_69ba05317ecd2f09b40be5064af9fbf8
#
_entry.id   69ba05317ecd2f09b40be5064af9fbf8
#
_cell.length_a   1.000
_cell.length_b   1.000
_cell.length_c   1.000
_cell.angle_alpha   90.00
_cell.angle_beta   90.00
_cell.angle_gamma   90.00
#
_symmetry.space_group_name_H-M   'P 1'
#
loop_
_entity.id
_entity.type
_entity.pdbx_description
1 polymer ?
#
loop_
_entity_poly.entity_id
_entity_poly.type
_entity_poly.pdbx_seq_one_letter_code
_entity_poly.pdbx_strand_id
1 'polypeptide(L)'
;MKGAVVAAATLGGSMLAHAALWGYVDGQGVAHFADRQLDSRYGLVIGDSAASAPKIDRVPGKTTSPSAILTWLEIAPEVKRVQPWVREASAQHGVDSELINALIAVESGFNERAVSPRGAVGLMQIMPATAAPLLGKGDGRRDVATRLAEPRTNIGVGARLMAELLKRHRRIDLALAAWSAGDEAVRRSGGQLPPIDETRAHVQQVLELYWALLQHRHSRGAQQMKLHP
;
A
#
# COMPACT_ATOMS: atom_id res chain seq x y z
N MET A 1 -54.40 -42.27 -0.09
CA MET A 1 -54.37 -40.90 0.44
C MET A 1 -52.90 -40.47 0.41
N LYS A 2 -52.59 -39.45 -0.42
CA LYS A 2 -51.22 -39.03 -0.71
C LYS A 2 -50.84 -37.92 0.29
N GLY A 3 -49.81 -38.15 1.13
CA GLY A 3 -49.25 -37.18 2.02
C GLY A 3 -48.16 -36.39 1.29
N ALA A 4 -48.32 -35.06 1.19
CA ALA A 4 -47.37 -34.14 0.63
C ALA A 4 -46.29 -33.80 1.68
N VAL A 5 -45.02 -34.06 1.35
CA VAL A 5 -43.88 -33.62 2.14
C VAL A 5 -43.52 -32.22 1.66
N VAL A 6 -43.69 -31.22 2.54
CA VAL A 6 -43.22 -29.85 2.32
C VAL A 6 -41.76 -29.79 2.70
N ALA A 7 -40.87 -29.62 1.72
CA ALA A 7 -39.48 -29.37 1.95
C ALA A 7 -39.31 -27.87 2.30
N ALA A 8 -38.94 -27.59 3.54
CA ALA A 8 -38.50 -26.26 3.96
C ALA A 8 -37.12 -25.96 3.38
N ALA A 9 -37.05 -25.04 2.43
CA ALA A 9 -35.78 -24.49 1.95
C ALA A 9 -35.22 -23.55 3.03
N THR A 10 -34.17 -23.98 3.70
CA THR A 10 -33.34 -23.11 4.55
C THR A 10 -32.55 -22.17 3.66
N LEU A 11 -32.94 -20.90 3.68
CA LEU A 11 -32.12 -19.83 3.15
C LEU A 11 -30.79 -19.77 3.95
N GLY A 12 -29.76 -20.33 3.37
CA GLY A 12 -28.39 -20.21 3.87
C GLY A 12 -27.98 -18.75 3.74
N GLY A 13 -27.90 -18.04 4.87
CA GLY A 13 -27.29 -16.72 4.94
C GLY A 13 -25.86 -16.82 4.44
N SER A 14 -25.52 -16.07 3.39
CA SER A 14 -24.15 -15.87 2.94
C SER A 14 -23.38 -15.20 4.07
N MET A 15 -22.64 -15.98 4.85
CA MET A 15 -21.57 -15.44 5.68
C MET A 15 -20.59 -14.78 4.73
N LEU A 16 -20.46 -13.46 4.82
CA LEU A 16 -19.36 -12.73 4.23
C LEU A 16 -18.08 -13.27 4.89
N ALA A 17 -17.43 -14.21 4.23
CA ALA A 17 -16.11 -14.67 4.63
C ALA A 17 -15.19 -13.47 4.57
N HIS A 18 -14.74 -13.00 5.72
CA HIS A 18 -13.65 -12.03 5.81
C HIS A 18 -12.42 -12.73 5.26
N ALA A 19 -12.03 -12.35 4.05
CA ALA A 19 -10.85 -12.93 3.42
C ALA A 19 -9.62 -12.49 4.20
N ALA A 20 -8.96 -13.41 4.87
CA ALA A 20 -7.66 -13.19 5.46
C ALA A 20 -6.65 -13.01 4.32
N LEU A 21 -5.78 -12.01 4.42
CA LEU A 21 -4.67 -11.82 3.50
C LEU A 21 -3.38 -12.30 4.17
N TRP A 22 -2.73 -13.25 3.53
CA TRP A 22 -1.44 -13.78 3.94
C TRP A 22 -0.37 -13.32 2.96
N GLY A 23 0.84 -13.02 3.45
CA GLY A 23 1.90 -12.60 2.55
C GLY A 23 3.29 -12.65 3.17
N TYR A 24 4.30 -12.56 2.31
CA TYR A 24 5.70 -12.36 2.67
C TYR A 24 6.41 -11.57 1.56
N VAL A 25 7.59 -11.04 1.88
CA VAL A 25 8.49 -10.44 0.89
C VAL A 25 9.69 -11.34 0.70
N ASP A 26 10.01 -11.72 -0.53
CA ASP A 26 11.14 -12.58 -0.84
C ASP A 26 12.49 -11.84 -0.75
N GLY A 27 13.59 -12.58 -0.99
CA GLY A 27 14.95 -12.04 -0.93
C GLY A 27 15.26 -10.98 -2.00
N GLN A 28 14.40 -10.85 -3.00
CA GLN A 28 14.50 -9.86 -4.08
C GLN A 28 13.62 -8.64 -3.84
N GLY A 29 12.86 -8.61 -2.73
CA GLY A 29 11.95 -7.52 -2.39
C GLY A 29 10.57 -7.64 -3.04
N VAL A 30 10.25 -8.78 -3.66
CA VAL A 30 8.94 -9.03 -4.27
C VAL A 30 7.96 -9.49 -3.20
N ALA A 31 6.79 -8.83 -3.11
CA ALA A 31 5.73 -9.22 -2.20
C ALA A 31 4.85 -10.31 -2.81
N HIS A 32 4.63 -11.37 -2.04
CA HIS A 32 3.77 -12.50 -2.38
C HIS A 32 2.55 -12.50 -1.46
N PHE A 33 1.36 -12.60 -2.05
CA PHE A 33 0.09 -12.61 -1.29
C PHE A 33 -0.74 -13.85 -1.62
N ALA A 34 -1.54 -14.29 -0.63
CA ALA A 34 -2.49 -15.37 -0.78
C ALA A 34 -3.72 -15.15 0.12
N ASP A 35 -4.83 -15.78 -0.21
CA ASP A 35 -6.06 -15.82 0.59
C ASP A 35 -5.95 -16.73 1.82
N ARG A 36 -4.88 -17.51 1.91
CA ARG A 36 -4.56 -18.44 3.02
C ARG A 36 -3.06 -18.59 3.18
N GLN A 37 -2.63 -19.13 4.30
CA GLN A 37 -1.23 -19.51 4.51
C GLN A 37 -0.86 -20.68 3.58
N LEU A 38 -0.01 -20.42 2.59
CA LEU A 38 0.46 -21.46 1.65
C LEU A 38 1.64 -22.24 2.20
N ASP A 39 2.56 -21.59 2.92
CA ASP A 39 3.70 -22.16 3.60
C ASP A 39 4.12 -21.30 4.81
N SER A 40 5.18 -21.70 5.52
CA SER A 40 5.66 -21.02 6.73
C SER A 40 6.22 -19.61 6.49
N ARG A 41 6.47 -19.22 5.26
CA ARG A 41 6.91 -17.84 4.91
C ARG A 41 5.75 -16.87 4.94
N TYR A 42 4.52 -17.35 4.65
CA TYR A 42 3.33 -16.51 4.65
C TYR A 42 2.92 -16.17 6.08
N GLY A 43 3.04 -14.90 6.44
CA GLY A 43 2.46 -14.35 7.66
C GLY A 43 1.07 -13.78 7.40
N LEU A 44 0.21 -13.76 8.41
CA LEU A 44 -1.09 -13.10 8.34
C LEU A 44 -0.86 -11.60 8.25
N VAL A 45 -1.30 -10.98 7.15
CA VAL A 45 -1.16 -9.55 6.88
C VAL A 45 -2.44 -8.81 7.23
N ILE A 46 -3.59 -9.37 6.84
CA ILE A 46 -4.93 -8.89 7.20
C ILE A 46 -5.75 -10.11 7.58
N GLY A 47 -6.30 -10.15 8.78
CA GLY A 47 -7.15 -11.24 9.26
C GLY A 47 -7.90 -10.85 10.50
N ASP A 48 -8.86 -11.68 10.94
CA ASP A 48 -9.85 -11.44 11.98
C ASP A 48 -9.36 -10.76 13.27
N SER A 49 -9.12 -9.46 13.18
CA SER A 49 -9.23 -8.56 14.30
C SER A 49 -10.28 -7.52 13.92
N ALA A 50 -11.53 -7.90 14.05
CA ALA A 50 -12.68 -6.99 13.98
C ALA A 50 -12.70 -6.03 15.19
N ALA A 51 -11.57 -5.41 15.49
CA ALA A 51 -11.56 -4.17 16.24
C ALA A 51 -11.89 -3.09 15.22
N SER A 52 -12.99 -2.38 15.44
CA SER A 52 -13.44 -1.24 14.65
C SER A 52 -12.26 -0.32 14.36
N ALA A 53 -11.62 -0.50 13.21
CA ALA A 53 -10.63 0.46 12.73
C ALA A 53 -11.35 1.81 12.64
N PRO A 54 -10.74 2.90 13.13
CA PRO A 54 -11.32 4.22 12.94
C PRO A 54 -11.59 4.40 11.45
N LYS A 55 -12.74 4.99 11.11
CA LYS A 55 -13.10 5.35 9.72
C LYS A 55 -12.16 6.47 9.27
N ILE A 56 -10.96 6.09 8.86
CA ILE A 56 -10.00 7.00 8.24
C ILE A 56 -10.29 6.97 6.75
N ASP A 57 -10.37 8.12 6.11
CA ASP A 57 -10.51 8.20 4.67
C ASP A 57 -9.35 7.45 4.02
N ARG A 58 -9.64 6.45 3.20
CA ARG A 58 -8.63 5.57 2.57
C ARG A 58 -7.66 6.33 1.67
N VAL A 59 -8.14 7.43 1.11
CA VAL A 59 -7.35 8.34 0.29
C VAL A 59 -7.74 9.77 0.69
N PRO A 60 -6.80 10.62 1.13
CA PRO A 60 -7.09 11.98 1.54
C PRO A 60 -7.90 12.75 0.50
N GLY A 61 -9.03 13.33 0.92
CA GLY A 61 -9.91 14.11 0.05
C GLY A 61 -10.65 13.33 -1.05
N LYS A 62 -10.69 11.99 -0.97
CA LYS A 62 -11.36 11.12 -1.94
C LYS A 62 -12.41 10.24 -1.27
N THR A 63 -13.15 9.50 -2.09
CA THR A 63 -14.15 8.54 -1.61
C THR A 63 -13.50 7.33 -0.91
N THR A 64 -14.21 6.73 0.04
CA THR A 64 -13.80 5.49 0.70
C THR A 64 -14.21 4.22 -0.05
N SER A 65 -15.01 4.34 -1.12
CA SER A 65 -15.43 3.20 -1.95
C SER A 65 -14.25 2.63 -2.74
N PRO A 66 -13.88 1.34 -2.57
CA PRO A 66 -12.76 0.74 -3.28
C PRO A 66 -12.86 0.84 -4.81
N SER A 67 -14.05 0.60 -5.38
CA SER A 67 -14.27 0.68 -6.82
C SER A 67 -14.10 2.10 -7.36
N ALA A 68 -14.58 3.10 -6.63
CA ALA A 68 -14.41 4.50 -7.03
C ALA A 68 -12.95 4.96 -6.91
N ILE A 69 -12.21 4.47 -5.92
CA ILE A 69 -10.76 4.73 -5.80
C ILE A 69 -10.00 4.13 -6.97
N LEU A 70 -10.28 2.88 -7.36
CA LEU A 70 -9.64 2.23 -8.50
C LEU A 70 -9.94 2.99 -9.80
N THR A 71 -11.19 3.37 -10.04
CA THR A 71 -11.57 4.18 -11.20
C THR A 71 -10.83 5.52 -11.20
N TRP A 72 -10.78 6.21 -10.07
CA TRP A 72 -10.04 7.47 -9.95
C TRP A 72 -8.55 7.28 -10.26
N LEU A 73 -7.89 6.25 -9.75
CA LEU A 73 -6.49 5.93 -10.04
C LEU A 73 -6.22 5.69 -11.53
N GLU A 74 -7.21 5.22 -12.27
CA GLU A 74 -7.09 5.00 -13.72
C GLU A 74 -7.21 6.26 -14.56
N ILE A 75 -8.14 7.15 -14.20
CA ILE A 75 -8.54 8.27 -15.07
C ILE A 75 -7.95 9.62 -14.66
N ALA A 76 -7.64 9.80 -13.37
CA ALA A 76 -7.27 11.09 -12.82
C ALA A 76 -5.98 11.67 -13.45
N PRO A 77 -5.99 12.92 -13.90
CA PRO A 77 -4.84 13.56 -14.52
C PRO A 77 -3.61 13.64 -13.59
N GLU A 78 -3.84 13.89 -12.31
CA GLU A 78 -2.81 13.96 -11.28
C GLU A 78 -2.08 12.62 -11.11
N VAL A 79 -2.81 11.50 -11.20
CA VAL A 79 -2.23 10.16 -11.16
C VAL A 79 -1.42 9.88 -12.42
N LYS A 80 -2.01 10.14 -13.59
CA LYS A 80 -1.35 9.89 -14.88
C LYS A 80 -0.04 10.66 -15.03
N ARG A 81 0.00 11.90 -14.54
CA ARG A 81 1.17 12.77 -14.62
C ARG A 81 2.39 12.17 -13.96
N VAL A 82 2.23 11.51 -12.82
CA VAL A 82 3.35 10.98 -12.03
C VAL A 82 3.76 9.55 -12.42
N GLN A 83 2.95 8.83 -13.21
CA GLN A 83 3.22 7.44 -13.58
C GLN A 83 4.59 7.20 -14.25
N PRO A 84 5.15 8.09 -15.10
CA PRO A 84 6.51 7.92 -15.59
C PRO A 84 7.55 7.82 -14.48
N TRP A 85 7.42 8.67 -13.45
CA TRP A 85 8.35 8.69 -12.31
C TRP A 85 8.13 7.50 -11.36
N VAL A 86 6.88 7.04 -11.21
CA VAL A 86 6.58 5.79 -10.48
C VAL A 86 7.25 4.60 -11.14
N ARG A 87 7.12 4.46 -12.47
CA ARG A 87 7.79 3.36 -13.21
C ARG A 87 9.31 3.44 -13.14
N GLU A 88 9.87 4.64 -13.27
CA GLU A 88 11.31 4.88 -13.13
C GLU A 88 11.81 4.44 -11.76
N ALA A 89 11.16 4.91 -10.69
CA ALA A 89 11.52 4.60 -9.32
C ALA A 89 11.35 3.10 -8.99
N SER A 90 10.27 2.48 -9.49
CA SER A 90 10.04 1.04 -9.38
C SER A 90 11.18 0.24 -10.01
N ALA A 91 11.56 0.56 -11.24
CA ALA A 91 12.66 -0.10 -11.94
C ALA A 91 14.02 0.12 -11.26
N GLN A 92 14.26 1.32 -10.72
CA GLN A 92 15.53 1.68 -10.10
C GLN A 92 15.72 1.03 -8.72
N HIS A 93 14.65 0.90 -7.93
CA HIS A 93 14.73 0.47 -6.53
C HIS A 93 14.12 -0.92 -6.27
N GLY A 94 13.50 -1.56 -7.27
CA GLY A 94 12.89 -2.88 -7.15
C GLY A 94 11.64 -2.91 -6.28
N VAL A 95 10.95 -1.77 -6.12
CA VAL A 95 9.66 -1.69 -5.41
C VAL A 95 8.53 -1.76 -6.44
N ASP A 96 7.53 -2.61 -6.19
CA ASP A 96 6.39 -2.75 -7.08
C ASP A 96 5.67 -1.40 -7.30
N SER A 97 5.36 -1.09 -8.55
CA SER A 97 4.71 0.18 -8.94
C SER A 97 3.35 0.38 -8.26
N GLU A 98 2.61 -0.71 -8.05
CA GLU A 98 1.32 -0.66 -7.36
C GLU A 98 1.47 -0.37 -5.87
N LEU A 99 2.56 -0.83 -5.23
CA LEU A 99 2.87 -0.45 -3.85
C LEU A 99 3.22 1.05 -3.74
N ILE A 100 4.01 1.57 -4.69
CA ILE A 100 4.31 3.01 -4.74
C ILE A 100 3.02 3.81 -4.95
N ASN A 101 2.15 3.39 -5.88
CA ASN A 101 0.87 4.04 -6.12
C ASN A 101 -0.04 4.00 -4.88
N ALA A 102 -0.12 2.87 -4.18
CA ALA A 102 -0.90 2.74 -2.95
C ALA A 102 -0.39 3.68 -1.85
N LEU A 103 0.92 3.77 -1.67
CA LEU A 103 1.53 4.71 -0.73
C LEU A 103 1.19 6.16 -1.10
N ILE A 104 1.42 6.60 -2.34
CA ILE A 104 1.12 7.96 -2.78
C ILE A 104 -0.36 8.29 -2.56
N ALA A 105 -1.25 7.33 -2.85
CA ALA A 105 -2.68 7.52 -2.65
C ALA A 105 -3.03 7.75 -1.17
N VAL A 106 -2.49 6.93 -0.28
CA VAL A 106 -2.75 7.03 1.17
C VAL A 106 -2.08 8.25 1.80
N GLU A 107 -0.85 8.57 1.39
CA GLU A 107 -0.07 9.66 1.97
C GLU A 107 -0.58 11.07 1.57
N SER A 108 -0.94 11.26 0.31
CA SER A 108 -1.26 12.59 -0.21
C SER A 108 -2.48 12.66 -1.12
N GLY A 109 -3.07 11.52 -1.50
CA GLY A 109 -4.09 11.49 -2.55
C GLY A 109 -3.55 12.03 -3.88
N PHE A 110 -2.28 11.81 -4.20
CA PHE A 110 -1.57 12.35 -5.36
C PHE A 110 -1.45 13.87 -5.38
N ASN A 111 -1.52 14.53 -4.21
CA ASN A 111 -1.26 15.95 -4.10
C ASN A 111 0.25 16.22 -4.05
N GLU A 112 0.81 16.70 -5.15
CA GLU A 112 2.24 17.04 -5.27
C GLU A 112 2.70 18.12 -4.27
N ARG A 113 1.76 18.99 -3.82
CA ARG A 113 2.04 20.11 -2.92
C ARG A 113 1.68 19.84 -1.47
N ALA A 114 1.38 18.59 -1.12
CA ALA A 114 1.00 18.24 0.24
C ALA A 114 2.14 18.54 1.22
N VAL A 115 1.80 19.22 2.31
CA VAL A 115 2.69 19.43 3.46
C VAL A 115 1.89 19.14 4.71
N SER A 116 2.36 18.19 5.52
CA SER A 116 1.67 17.85 6.76
C SER A 116 1.97 18.86 7.87
N PRO A 117 1.16 18.93 8.94
CA PRO A 117 1.46 19.77 10.11
C PRO A 117 2.80 19.44 10.78
N ARG A 118 3.30 18.22 10.60
CA ARG A 118 4.62 17.78 11.10
C ARG A 118 5.76 18.07 10.14
N GLY A 119 5.49 18.68 8.96
CA GLY A 119 6.49 19.03 7.96
C GLY A 119 6.87 17.90 6.99
N ALA A 120 6.08 16.83 6.89
CA ALA A 120 6.24 15.87 5.81
C ALA A 120 5.83 16.48 4.47
N VAL A 121 6.56 16.17 3.39
CA VAL A 121 6.48 16.88 2.11
C VAL A 121 6.14 15.95 0.95
N GLY A 122 5.25 16.41 0.09
CA GLY A 122 5.01 15.91 -1.26
C GLY A 122 4.19 14.63 -1.33
N LEU A 123 4.25 13.99 -2.50
CA LEU A 123 3.43 12.83 -2.87
C LEU A 123 3.49 11.67 -1.86
N MET A 124 4.68 11.36 -1.36
CA MET A 124 4.92 10.26 -0.44
C MET A 124 5.13 10.73 1.01
N GLN A 125 4.79 11.99 1.34
CA GLN A 125 4.85 12.57 2.68
C GLN A 125 6.14 12.22 3.44
N ILE A 126 7.28 12.57 2.86
CA ILE A 126 8.58 12.25 3.44
C ILE A 126 9.05 13.39 4.34
N MET A 127 9.51 13.05 5.54
CA MET A 127 10.14 14.01 6.44
C MET A 127 11.49 14.45 5.89
N PRO A 128 11.81 15.77 5.86
CA PRO A 128 13.11 16.25 5.39
C PRO A 128 14.31 15.59 6.08
N ALA A 129 14.21 15.35 7.38
CA ALA A 129 15.25 14.67 8.14
C ALA A 129 15.49 13.22 7.65
N THR A 130 14.43 12.51 7.27
CA THR A 130 14.50 11.15 6.70
C THR A 130 15.10 11.16 5.29
N ALA A 131 14.77 12.18 4.50
CA ALA A 131 15.24 12.31 3.13
C ALA A 131 16.71 12.73 3.03
N ALA A 132 17.21 13.53 3.97
CA ALA A 132 18.54 14.11 3.89
C ALA A 132 19.67 13.11 3.59
N PRO A 133 19.77 11.94 4.26
CA PRO A 133 20.78 10.95 3.96
C PRO A 133 20.55 10.20 2.63
N LEU A 134 19.32 10.20 2.11
CA LEU A 134 18.93 9.51 0.88
C LEU A 134 19.09 10.38 -0.37
N LEU A 135 19.01 11.69 -0.20
CA LEU A 135 19.28 12.67 -1.24
C LEU A 135 20.78 12.78 -1.41
N GLY A 136 21.34 12.38 -2.55
CA GLY A 136 22.75 12.59 -2.86
C GLY A 136 23.17 14.06 -2.64
N LYS A 137 24.48 14.32 -2.65
CA LYS A 137 25.02 15.69 -2.58
C LYS A 137 24.38 16.51 -3.69
N GLY A 138 23.50 17.45 -3.33
CA GLY A 138 22.92 18.41 -4.25
C GLY A 138 23.94 19.50 -4.60
N ASP A 139 23.51 20.43 -5.44
CA ASP A 139 24.29 21.62 -5.81
C ASP A 139 24.48 22.63 -4.67
N GLY A 140 23.99 22.29 -3.46
CA GLY A 140 24.06 23.14 -2.27
C GLY A 140 23.15 24.35 -2.29
N ARG A 141 22.41 24.57 -3.40
CA ARG A 141 21.59 25.79 -3.61
C ARG A 141 20.17 25.64 -3.08
N ARG A 142 19.63 24.42 -3.01
CA ARG A 142 18.29 24.14 -2.55
C ARG A 142 18.31 23.28 -1.29
N ASP A 143 17.50 23.67 -0.31
CA ASP A 143 17.31 22.89 0.90
C ASP A 143 16.56 21.57 0.61
N VAL A 144 16.60 20.66 1.59
CA VAL A 144 16.03 19.30 1.47
C VAL A 144 14.52 19.36 1.20
N ALA A 145 13.77 20.26 1.86
CA ALA A 145 12.33 20.37 1.69
C ALA A 145 11.97 20.83 0.28
N THR A 146 12.69 21.82 -0.24
CA THR A 146 12.52 22.29 -1.63
C THR A 146 12.79 21.19 -2.65
N ARG A 147 13.83 20.36 -2.42
CA ARG A 147 14.12 19.23 -3.29
C ARG A 147 13.04 18.14 -3.21
N LEU A 148 12.49 17.88 -2.01
CA LEU A 148 11.39 16.94 -1.80
C LEU A 148 10.06 17.43 -2.40
N ALA A 149 9.87 18.72 -2.58
CA ALA A 149 8.68 19.24 -3.24
C ALA A 149 8.63 18.91 -4.74
N GLU A 150 9.74 18.47 -5.33
CA GLU A 150 9.79 18.01 -6.72
C GLU A 150 9.25 16.58 -6.81
N PRO A 151 8.18 16.32 -7.61
CA PRO A 151 7.51 15.01 -7.67
C PRO A 151 8.43 13.84 -7.97
N ARG A 152 9.30 13.97 -8.98
CA ARG A 152 10.25 12.92 -9.36
C ARG A 152 11.23 12.60 -8.22
N THR A 153 11.75 13.63 -7.57
CA THR A 153 12.67 13.50 -6.44
C THR A 153 11.96 12.85 -5.25
N ASN A 154 10.74 13.28 -4.95
CA ASN A 154 9.93 12.74 -3.86
C ASN A 154 9.67 11.24 -4.03
N ILE A 155 9.19 10.83 -5.21
CA ILE A 155 8.90 9.43 -5.54
C ILE A 155 10.19 8.59 -5.50
N GLY A 156 11.29 9.09 -6.06
CA GLY A 156 12.57 8.38 -6.06
C GLY A 156 13.11 8.14 -4.65
N VAL A 157 13.08 9.17 -3.79
CA VAL A 157 13.51 9.06 -2.39
C VAL A 157 12.58 8.12 -1.61
N GLY A 158 11.27 8.22 -1.81
CA GLY A 158 10.30 7.37 -1.15
C GLY A 158 10.44 5.89 -1.55
N ALA A 159 10.59 5.61 -2.84
CA ALA A 159 10.82 4.26 -3.32
C ALA A 159 12.12 3.66 -2.78
N ARG A 160 13.20 4.46 -2.74
CA ARG A 160 14.46 4.04 -2.12
C ARG A 160 14.29 3.71 -0.64
N LEU A 161 13.63 4.58 0.12
CA LEU A 161 13.35 4.34 1.53
C LEU A 161 12.52 3.06 1.73
N MET A 162 11.46 2.88 0.95
CA MET A 162 10.65 1.67 1.03
C MET A 162 11.45 0.40 0.69
N ALA A 163 12.31 0.44 -0.31
CA ALA A 163 13.21 -0.66 -0.64
C ALA A 163 14.14 -1.03 0.53
N GLU A 164 14.71 -0.03 1.20
CA GLU A 164 15.56 -0.24 2.38
C GLU A 164 14.77 -0.86 3.55
N LEU A 165 13.53 -0.40 3.78
CA LEU A 165 12.65 -0.94 4.81
C LEU A 165 12.21 -2.38 4.51
N LEU A 166 11.82 -2.68 3.26
CA LEU A 166 11.48 -4.04 2.82
C LEU A 166 12.67 -5.00 2.99
N LYS A 167 13.86 -4.57 2.59
CA LYS A 167 15.08 -5.36 2.79
C LYS A 167 15.39 -5.64 4.25
N ARG A 168 15.16 -4.66 5.13
CA ARG A 168 15.44 -4.76 6.57
C ARG A 168 14.46 -5.65 7.29
N HIS A 169 13.17 -5.44 7.08
CA HIS A 169 12.12 -6.12 7.82
C HIS A 169 11.69 -7.45 7.22
N ARG A 170 11.96 -7.69 5.92
CA ARG A 170 11.55 -8.91 5.20
C ARG A 170 10.05 -9.21 5.23
N ARG A 171 9.24 -8.27 5.71
CA ARG A 171 7.78 -8.32 5.80
C ARG A 171 7.24 -6.96 5.42
N ILE A 172 6.25 -6.95 4.54
CA ILE A 172 5.67 -5.72 4.01
C ILE A 172 4.91 -4.92 5.07
N ASP A 173 4.18 -5.60 5.95
CA ASP A 173 3.45 -4.96 7.05
C ASP A 173 4.40 -4.26 8.04
N LEU A 174 5.55 -4.87 8.35
CA LEU A 174 6.56 -4.27 9.21
C LEU A 174 7.32 -3.14 8.51
N ALA A 175 7.57 -3.25 7.20
CA ALA A 175 8.15 -2.17 6.42
C ALA A 175 7.22 -0.94 6.37
N LEU A 176 5.92 -1.16 6.18
CA LEU A 176 4.92 -0.10 6.22
C LEU A 176 4.75 0.48 7.63
N ALA A 177 4.83 -0.36 8.66
CA ALA A 177 4.81 0.12 10.05
C ALA A 177 6.04 0.99 10.36
N ALA A 178 7.23 0.58 9.87
CA ALA A 178 8.45 1.38 10.01
C ALA A 178 8.39 2.67 9.19
N TRP A 179 7.73 2.66 8.04
CA TRP A 179 7.44 3.86 7.26
C TRP A 179 6.62 4.87 8.06
N SER A 180 5.52 4.42 8.68
CA SER A 180 4.57 5.26 9.43
C SER A 180 5.09 5.71 10.79
N ALA A 181 5.61 4.77 11.60
CA ALA A 181 6.00 5.00 13.00
C ALA A 181 7.51 5.04 13.24
N GLY A 182 8.31 4.76 12.21
CA GLY A 182 9.75 4.64 12.29
C GLY A 182 10.25 3.25 12.72
N ASP A 183 11.46 2.91 12.31
CA ASP A 183 12.16 1.66 12.62
C ASP A 183 12.19 1.33 14.11
N GLU A 184 12.39 2.35 14.94
CA GLU A 184 12.50 2.21 16.39
C GLU A 184 11.20 1.69 17.02
N ALA A 185 10.05 2.09 16.50
CA ALA A 185 8.76 1.61 16.98
C ALA A 185 8.59 0.09 16.72
N VAL A 186 8.97 -0.37 15.52
CA VAL A 186 8.95 -1.80 15.16
C VAL A 186 9.94 -2.60 16.03
N ARG A 187 11.13 -2.07 16.25
CA ARG A 187 12.15 -2.71 17.10
C ARG A 187 11.68 -2.85 18.53
N ARG A 188 11.12 -1.78 19.14
CA ARG A 188 10.57 -1.81 20.50
C ARG A 188 9.40 -2.78 20.66
N SER A 189 8.67 -3.03 19.58
CA SER A 189 7.59 -4.03 19.55
C SER A 189 8.08 -5.46 19.29
N GLY A 190 9.38 -5.74 19.48
CA GLY A 190 9.97 -7.07 19.33
C GLY A 190 9.89 -7.60 17.89
N GLY A 191 9.92 -6.72 16.87
CA GLY A 191 9.76 -7.11 15.48
C GLY A 191 8.32 -7.54 15.13
N GLN A 192 7.35 -7.03 15.88
CA GLN A 192 5.92 -7.18 15.62
C GLN A 192 5.32 -5.84 15.18
N LEU A 193 4.11 -5.90 14.63
CA LEU A 193 3.36 -4.69 14.30
C LEU A 193 3.10 -3.86 15.56
N PRO A 194 3.60 -2.61 15.64
CA PRO A 194 3.44 -1.78 16.83
C PRO A 194 1.98 -1.63 17.25
N PRO A 195 1.67 -1.61 18.57
CA PRO A 195 0.32 -1.40 19.07
C PRO A 195 -0.07 0.09 19.02
N ILE A 196 0.09 0.71 17.84
CA ILE A 196 -0.24 2.11 17.57
C ILE A 196 -1.37 2.10 16.56
N ASP A 197 -2.56 2.55 16.95
CA ASP A 197 -3.76 2.46 16.13
C ASP A 197 -3.62 3.18 14.79
N GLU A 198 -3.02 4.38 14.78
CA GLU A 198 -2.73 5.15 13.56
C GLU A 198 -1.83 4.34 12.60
N THR A 199 -0.77 3.72 13.12
CA THR A 199 0.15 2.91 12.33
C THR A 199 -0.54 1.66 11.76
N ARG A 200 -1.34 0.97 12.58
CA ARG A 200 -2.09 -0.21 12.14
C ARG A 200 -3.10 0.14 11.05
N ALA A 201 -3.83 1.24 11.23
CA ALA A 201 -4.77 1.73 10.23
C ALA A 201 -4.06 2.11 8.92
N HIS A 202 -2.92 2.79 8.99
CA HIS A 202 -2.11 3.13 7.82
C HIS A 202 -1.63 1.87 7.08
N VAL A 203 -1.05 0.90 7.79
CA VAL A 203 -0.61 -0.38 7.20
C VAL A 203 -1.77 -1.07 6.51
N GLN A 204 -2.92 -1.18 7.17
CA GLN A 204 -4.11 -1.81 6.60
C GLN A 204 -4.58 -1.09 5.33
N GLN A 205 -4.68 0.23 5.34
CA GLN A 205 -5.11 1.03 4.19
C GLN A 205 -4.21 0.83 2.98
N VAL A 206 -2.88 0.90 3.19
CA VAL A 206 -1.92 0.71 2.09
C VAL A 206 -2.01 -0.70 1.53
N LEU A 207 -2.09 -1.73 2.38
CA LEU A 207 -2.17 -3.12 1.93
C LEU A 207 -3.47 -3.44 1.20
N GLU A 208 -4.61 -2.96 1.68
CA GLU A 208 -5.90 -3.13 1.01
C GLU A 208 -5.89 -2.50 -0.39
N LEU A 209 -5.36 -1.29 -0.51
CA LEU A 209 -5.28 -0.61 -1.79
C LEU A 209 -4.26 -1.27 -2.73
N TYR A 210 -3.10 -1.64 -2.21
CA TYR A 210 -2.08 -2.37 -2.97
C TYR A 210 -2.64 -3.69 -3.52
N TRP A 211 -3.33 -4.47 -2.69
CA TRP A 211 -3.99 -5.71 -3.12
C TRP A 211 -5.03 -5.46 -4.21
N ALA A 212 -5.88 -4.45 -4.05
CA ALA A 212 -6.88 -4.08 -5.04
C ALA A 212 -6.25 -3.71 -6.40
N LEU A 213 -5.13 -2.95 -6.38
CA LEU A 213 -4.38 -2.60 -7.59
C LEU A 213 -3.75 -3.82 -8.27
N LEU A 214 -3.19 -4.75 -7.50
CA LEU A 214 -2.66 -6.00 -8.04
C LEU A 214 -3.73 -6.84 -8.73
N GLN A 215 -4.88 -7.03 -8.09
CA GLN A 215 -6.01 -7.75 -8.69
C GLN A 215 -6.49 -7.09 -9.97
N HIS A 216 -6.61 -5.75 -9.97
CA HIS A 216 -7.01 -4.99 -11.14
C HIS A 216 -6.03 -5.16 -12.30
N ARG A 217 -4.72 -5.09 -12.04
CA ARG A 217 -3.67 -5.34 -13.04
C ARG A 217 -3.77 -6.74 -13.65
N HIS A 218 -3.95 -7.76 -12.80
CA HIS A 218 -4.10 -9.15 -13.27
C HIS A 218 -5.35 -9.36 -14.12
N SER A 219 -6.48 -8.78 -13.73
CA SER A 219 -7.73 -8.86 -14.48
C SER A 219 -7.60 -8.23 -15.87
N ARG A 220 -6.92 -7.09 -15.99
CA ARG A 220 -6.65 -6.45 -17.29
C ARG A 220 -5.71 -7.28 -18.15
N GLY A 221 -4.67 -7.86 -17.57
CA GLY A 221 -3.76 -8.77 -18.28
C GLY A 221 -4.48 -10.00 -18.85
N ALA A 222 -5.39 -10.59 -18.07
CA ALA A 222 -6.20 -11.71 -18.52
C ALA A 222 -7.16 -11.35 -19.66
N GLN A 223 -7.75 -10.16 -19.66
CA GLN A 223 -8.61 -9.67 -20.74
C GLN A 223 -7.86 -9.39 -22.06
N GLN A 224 -6.55 -9.16 -21.99
CA GLN A 224 -5.70 -8.93 -23.17
C GLN A 224 -5.14 -10.22 -23.79
N MET A 225 -5.27 -11.37 -23.12
CA MET A 225 -4.90 -12.67 -23.67
C MET A 225 -5.90 -13.07 -24.76
N LYS A 226 -5.52 -12.86 -26.03
CA LYS A 226 -6.25 -13.41 -27.17
C LYS A 226 -5.86 -14.88 -27.31
N LEU A 227 -6.81 -15.79 -27.15
CA LEU A 227 -6.65 -17.16 -27.60
C LEU A 227 -6.63 -17.11 -29.14
N HIS A 228 -5.50 -17.39 -29.73
CA HIS A 228 -5.45 -17.67 -31.16
C HIS A 228 -5.91 -19.12 -31.33
N PRO A 229 -6.87 -19.37 -32.26
CA PRO A 229 -7.35 -20.73 -32.56
C PRO A 229 -6.25 -21.58 -33.17
#